data_12065cb53d56ba06c471e7a6228473b7
#
_entry.id   12065cb53d56ba06c471e7a6228473b7
#
_cell.length_a   1.000
_cell.length_b   1.000
_cell.length_c   1.000
_cell.angle_alpha   90.00
_cell.angle_beta   90.00
_cell.angle_gamma   90.00
#
_symmetry.space_group_name_H-M   'P 1'
#
loop_
_entity.id
_entity.type
_entity.pdbx_description
1 polymer ?
#
loop_
_entity_poly.entity_id
_entity_poly.type
_entity_poly.pdbx_seq_one_letter_code
_entity_poly.pdbx_strand_id
1 'polypeptide(L)'
;MTASKRLIRGVSGASLFLFSCAVFAHFPLMQCWSTGALIECEAGYSDGSKAVDYQVRMFDYDDNLIAKVQTDKRSIATFSKSADDFYIIFDSGHESPVEVDSVEISEK
;
A
#
# COMPACT_ATOMS: atom_id res chain seq x y z
N MET A 1 13.79 25.91 48.42
CA MET A 1 13.47 25.63 48.00
C MET A 1 13.26 25.33 47.15
N THR A 2 13.37 25.08 46.84
CA THR A 2 13.10 24.68 46.03
C THR A 2 12.45 24.41 45.27
N ALA A 3 12.10 24.55 45.34
CA ALA A 3 11.33 24.25 44.69
C ALA A 3 11.20 24.54 43.55
N SER A 4 11.19 24.89 43.40
CA SER A 4 10.93 25.10 42.33
C SER A 4 11.39 24.63 41.34
N LYS A 5 11.71 24.35 41.39
CA LYS A 5 11.93 23.97 40.44
C LYS A 5 11.47 23.28 39.74
N ARG A 6 10.92 22.99 39.83
CA ARG A 6 10.46 22.35 39.10
C ARG A 6 9.82 22.54 38.22
N LEU A 7 9.56 22.89 38.11
CA LEU A 7 8.86 23.05 37.26
C LEU A 7 9.14 23.14 36.10
N ILE A 8 9.36 23.24 35.97
CA ILE A 8 9.54 23.37 34.85
C ILE A 8 9.70 22.50 34.12
N ARG A 9 9.76 21.96 34.39
CA ARG A 9 9.77 21.20 33.76
C ARG A 9 9.04 20.85 33.10
N GLY A 10 8.80 20.76 33.10
CA GLY A 10 8.10 20.10 32.50
C GLY A 10 7.57 20.60 31.49
N VAL A 11 7.42 21.09 31.59
CA VAL A 11 6.85 21.63 30.74
C VAL A 11 7.25 21.48 29.58
N SER A 12 7.97 21.60 29.54
CA SER A 12 8.36 21.68 28.41
C SER A 12 8.33 20.56 27.74
N GLY A 13 8.81 19.85 28.05
CA GLY A 13 8.96 18.80 27.29
C GLY A 13 7.76 18.37 26.81
N ALA A 14 6.86 18.51 27.39
CA ALA A 14 5.76 17.97 26.99
C ALA A 14 5.26 18.43 25.78
N SER A 15 5.35 19.46 25.52
CA SER A 15 4.70 19.82 24.49
C SER A 15 5.14 19.50 23.24
N LEU A 16 6.30 19.35 23.06
CA LEU A 16 6.70 19.23 21.88
C LEU A 16 6.46 18.11 21.20
N PHE A 17 6.53 17.09 21.66
CA PHE A 17 6.53 16.02 20.86
C PHE A 17 5.21 15.83 20.29
N LEU A 18 4.28 16.50 20.65
CA LEU A 18 3.14 16.22 20.17
C LEU A 18 2.94 16.42 18.79
N PHE A 19 3.51 17.32 18.26
CA PHE A 19 3.26 17.55 16.98
C PHE A 19 3.78 16.68 16.05
N SER A 20 4.58 15.86 16.37
CA SER A 20 5.10 14.97 15.44
C SER A 20 4.00 14.13 14.94
N CYS A 21 2.94 14.00 15.58
CA CYS A 21 1.95 13.18 15.11
C CYS A 21 1.19 13.75 13.98
N ALA A 22 1.40 14.89 13.65
CA ALA A 22 0.67 15.47 12.62
C ALA A 22 1.10 15.05 11.26
N VAL A 23 2.13 14.31 11.15
CA VAL A 23 2.59 13.88 9.88
C VAL A 23 1.91 12.62 9.45
N PHE A 24 1.29 12.60 8.30
CA PHE A 24 0.67 11.44 7.81
C PHE A 24 1.34 10.95 6.60
N ALA A 25 1.64 9.69 6.54
CA ALA A 25 2.16 9.07 5.37
C ALA A 25 0.97 8.60 4.56
N HIS A 26 0.98 8.92 3.31
CA HIS A 26 -0.09 8.57 2.43
C HIS A 26 0.51 7.56 1.49
N PHE A 27 0.46 6.30 1.83
CA PHE A 27 1.17 5.30 1.08
C PHE A 27 0.24 4.33 0.38
N PRO A 28 0.71 3.69 -0.71
CA PRO A 28 -0.15 2.80 -1.48
C PRO A 28 -0.37 1.47 -0.78
N LEU A 29 -1.51 0.89 -1.03
CA LEU A 29 -1.88 -0.42 -0.53
C LEU A 29 -2.50 -1.21 -1.66
N MET A 30 -2.35 -2.52 -1.64
CA MET A 30 -3.00 -3.37 -2.62
C MET A 30 -3.32 -4.71 -2.00
N GLN A 31 -4.50 -5.23 -2.31
CA GLN A 31 -4.91 -6.55 -1.85
C GLN A 31 -5.42 -7.31 -3.05
N CYS A 32 -4.98 -8.53 -3.22
CA CYS A 32 -5.38 -9.37 -4.35
C CYS A 32 -6.04 -10.65 -3.88
N TRP A 33 -6.94 -11.16 -4.69
CA TRP A 33 -7.59 -12.43 -4.42
C TRP A 33 -7.83 -13.15 -5.74
N SER A 34 -8.05 -14.44 -5.66
CA SER A 34 -8.28 -15.27 -6.81
C SER A 34 -9.77 -15.58 -6.91
N THR A 35 -10.34 -15.45 -8.09
CA THR A 35 -11.73 -15.77 -8.33
C THR A 35 -11.78 -16.65 -9.58
N GLY A 36 -11.79 -17.94 -9.41
CA GLY A 36 -11.75 -18.87 -10.54
C GLY A 36 -10.44 -18.69 -11.32
N ALA A 37 -10.54 -18.38 -12.59
CA ALA A 37 -9.37 -18.21 -13.44
C ALA A 37 -8.84 -16.79 -13.43
N LEU A 38 -9.37 -15.92 -12.57
CA LEU A 38 -8.97 -14.52 -12.54
C LEU A 38 -8.29 -14.15 -11.23
N ILE A 39 -7.43 -13.16 -11.30
CA ILE A 39 -6.86 -12.51 -10.13
C ILE A 39 -7.36 -11.08 -10.14
N GLU A 40 -7.95 -10.66 -9.04
CA GLU A 40 -8.42 -9.30 -8.89
C GLU A 40 -7.61 -8.59 -7.81
N CYS A 41 -7.11 -7.40 -8.09
CA CYS A 41 -6.30 -6.63 -7.15
C CYS A 41 -6.94 -5.27 -6.94
N GLU A 42 -7.24 -4.96 -5.70
CA GLU A 42 -7.78 -3.66 -5.34
C GLU A 42 -6.67 -2.79 -4.83
N ALA A 43 -6.46 -1.65 -5.45
CA ALA A 43 -5.38 -0.74 -5.10
C ALA A 43 -5.95 0.55 -4.54
N GLY A 44 -5.23 1.14 -3.60
CA GLY A 44 -5.67 2.37 -2.97
C GLY A 44 -4.57 2.93 -2.09
N TYR A 45 -4.96 3.76 -1.16
CA TYR A 45 -3.99 4.45 -0.30
C TYR A 45 -4.39 4.33 1.16
N SER A 46 -3.43 4.54 2.02
CA SER A 46 -3.62 4.37 3.46
C SER A 46 -4.68 5.29 4.06
N ASP A 47 -5.01 6.38 3.39
CA ASP A 47 -6.06 7.28 3.86
C ASP A 47 -7.44 6.85 3.37
N GLY A 48 -7.55 5.73 2.67
CA GLY A 48 -8.82 5.23 2.18
C GLY A 48 -9.17 5.66 0.77
N SER A 49 -8.37 6.52 0.16
CA SER A 49 -8.68 6.93 -1.20
C SER A 49 -8.37 5.80 -2.17
N LYS A 50 -9.03 5.83 -3.32
CA LYS A 50 -8.92 4.77 -4.31
C LYS A 50 -7.90 5.12 -5.37
N ALA A 51 -7.29 4.10 -5.94
CA ALA A 51 -6.38 4.26 -7.06
C ALA A 51 -7.12 3.86 -8.33
N VAL A 52 -7.74 4.84 -8.98
CA VAL A 52 -8.54 4.63 -10.19
C VAL A 52 -7.70 4.99 -11.40
N ASP A 53 -7.74 4.16 -12.42
CA ASP A 53 -7.02 4.42 -13.66
C ASP A 53 -5.50 4.38 -13.50
N TYR A 54 -5.02 3.64 -12.52
CA TYR A 54 -3.59 3.44 -12.34
C TYR A 54 -3.16 2.12 -12.94
N GLN A 55 -1.93 2.06 -13.41
CA GLN A 55 -1.41 0.86 -14.01
C GLN A 55 -0.89 -0.10 -12.95
N VAL A 56 -1.28 -1.36 -13.05
CA VAL A 56 -0.80 -2.43 -12.17
C VAL A 56 -0.14 -3.46 -13.08
N ARG A 57 1.00 -3.97 -12.69
CA ARG A 57 1.80 -4.87 -13.53
C ARG A 57 2.03 -6.21 -12.88
N MET A 58 1.99 -7.26 -13.68
CA MET A 58 2.25 -8.62 -13.23
C MET A 58 3.54 -9.10 -13.90
N PHE A 59 4.42 -9.70 -13.10
CA PHE A 59 5.70 -10.22 -13.56
C PHE A 59 5.87 -11.68 -13.17
N ASP A 60 6.61 -12.44 -13.94
CA ASP A 60 6.99 -13.78 -13.50
C ASP A 60 8.22 -13.69 -12.58
N TYR A 61 8.67 -14.82 -12.06
CA TYR A 61 9.80 -14.80 -11.12
C TYR A 61 11.16 -14.58 -11.82
N ASP A 62 11.18 -14.51 -13.13
CA ASP A 62 12.38 -14.12 -13.86
C ASP A 62 12.30 -12.62 -14.21
N ASP A 63 11.34 -11.91 -13.62
CA ASP A 63 11.14 -10.47 -13.77
C ASP A 63 10.72 -10.07 -15.20
N ASN A 64 10.10 -11.00 -15.91
CA ASN A 64 9.51 -10.68 -17.20
C ASN A 64 8.09 -10.16 -17.01
N LEU A 65 7.76 -9.09 -17.70
CA LEU A 65 6.42 -8.53 -17.60
C LEU A 65 5.44 -9.47 -18.29
N ILE A 66 4.43 -9.92 -17.57
CA ILE A 66 3.40 -10.80 -18.09
C ILE A 66 2.20 -9.98 -18.56
N ALA A 67 1.80 -9.00 -17.80
CA ALA A 67 0.60 -8.21 -18.11
C ALA A 67 0.62 -6.85 -17.42
N LYS A 68 -0.06 -5.89 -18.06
CA LYS A 68 -0.27 -4.56 -17.50
C LYS A 68 -1.75 -4.30 -17.59
N VAL A 69 -2.37 -3.91 -16.50
CA VAL A 69 -3.80 -3.65 -16.46
C VAL A 69 -4.04 -2.36 -15.69
N GLN A 70 -4.99 -1.56 -16.13
CA GLN A 70 -5.34 -0.37 -15.38
C GLN A 70 -6.49 -0.67 -14.44
N THR A 71 -6.47 -0.05 -13.27
CA THR A 71 -7.58 -0.19 -12.33
C THR A 71 -8.82 0.46 -12.89
N ASP A 72 -9.96 -0.11 -12.57
CA ASP A 72 -11.26 0.39 -13.01
C ASP A 72 -11.80 1.42 -12.00
N LYS A 73 -13.06 1.79 -12.14
CA LYS A 73 -13.68 2.78 -11.27
C LYS A 73 -13.79 2.32 -9.83
N ARG A 74 -13.69 1.02 -9.59
CA ARG A 74 -13.71 0.47 -8.25
C ARG A 74 -12.29 0.28 -7.73
N SER A 75 -11.30 0.78 -8.46
CA SER A 75 -9.87 0.62 -8.16
C SER A 75 -9.40 -0.84 -8.26
N ILE A 76 -10.03 -1.63 -9.08
CA ILE A 76 -9.67 -3.04 -9.24
C ILE A 76 -9.02 -3.29 -10.59
N ALA A 77 -7.87 -3.97 -10.56
CA ALA A 77 -7.21 -4.45 -11.76
C ALA A 77 -7.44 -5.96 -11.84
N THR A 78 -7.87 -6.45 -12.98
CA THR A 78 -8.20 -7.87 -13.16
C THR A 78 -7.23 -8.50 -14.15
N PHE A 79 -6.62 -9.59 -13.73
CA PHE A 79 -5.65 -10.33 -14.55
C PHE A 79 -6.13 -11.74 -14.77
N SER A 80 -5.67 -12.37 -15.85
CA SER A 80 -5.85 -13.82 -16.00
C SER A 80 -4.82 -14.50 -15.10
N LYS A 81 -5.23 -15.59 -14.48
CA LYS A 81 -4.34 -16.30 -13.58
C LYS A 81 -3.22 -16.94 -14.38
N SER A 82 -2.01 -16.79 -13.91
CA SER A 82 -0.87 -17.42 -14.55
C SER A 82 -0.69 -18.83 -14.03
N ALA A 83 -0.18 -19.72 -14.88
CA ALA A 83 0.10 -21.09 -14.48
C ALA A 83 1.30 -21.17 -13.55
N ASP A 84 2.23 -20.25 -13.71
CA ASP A 84 3.45 -20.24 -12.89
C ASP A 84 3.36 -19.16 -11.83
N ASP A 85 4.29 -19.15 -10.91
CA ASP A 85 4.36 -18.13 -9.88
C ASP A 85 4.62 -16.77 -10.48
N PHE A 86 4.08 -15.74 -9.83
CA PHE A 86 4.16 -14.37 -10.29
C PHE A 86 4.11 -13.41 -9.12
N TYR A 87 4.40 -12.17 -9.37
CA TYR A 87 4.17 -11.11 -8.41
C TYR A 87 3.54 -9.92 -9.13
N ILE A 88 2.79 -9.13 -8.38
CA ILE A 88 2.05 -8.00 -8.92
C ILE A 88 2.52 -6.73 -8.23
N ILE A 89 2.77 -5.69 -9.00
CA ILE A 89 3.27 -4.42 -8.47
C ILE A 89 2.31 -3.28 -8.76
N PHE A 90 1.98 -2.52 -7.73
CA PHE A 90 1.30 -1.26 -7.86
C PHE A 90 2.27 -0.16 -7.44
N ASP A 91 2.68 0.65 -8.42
CA ASP A 91 3.60 1.74 -8.18
C ASP A 91 2.84 3.05 -8.42
N SER A 92 2.58 3.79 -7.35
CA SER A 92 1.82 5.01 -7.45
C SER A 92 2.65 6.16 -8.02
N GLY A 93 3.97 6.00 -8.07
CA GLY A 93 4.85 7.04 -8.58
C GLY A 93 5.38 7.99 -7.52
N HIS A 94 4.86 7.95 -6.31
CA HIS A 94 5.27 8.87 -5.26
C HIS A 94 5.89 8.17 -4.08
N GLU A 95 5.49 6.97 -3.79
CA GLU A 95 5.94 6.23 -2.63
C GLU A 95 6.53 4.92 -3.07
N SER A 96 7.03 4.14 -2.15
CA SER A 96 7.53 2.82 -2.46
C SER A 96 6.43 1.96 -3.05
N PRO A 97 6.72 1.19 -4.08
CA PRO A 97 5.68 0.36 -4.68
C PRO A 97 5.22 -0.74 -3.73
N VAL A 98 4.01 -1.22 -3.97
CA VAL A 98 3.46 -2.34 -3.23
C VAL A 98 3.58 -3.58 -4.09
N GLU A 99 4.04 -4.65 -3.51
CA GLU A 99 4.18 -5.91 -4.21
C GLU A 99 3.35 -6.98 -3.54
N VAL A 100 2.60 -7.76 -4.32
CA VAL A 100 1.85 -8.91 -3.82
C VAL A 100 2.35 -10.14 -4.57
N ASP A 101 2.82 -11.13 -3.83
CA ASP A 101 3.34 -12.34 -4.42
C ASP A 101 2.22 -13.36 -4.59
N SER A 102 2.30 -14.18 -5.64
CA SER A 102 1.25 -15.16 -5.93
C SER A 102 0.99 -16.09 -4.76
N VAL A 103 2.01 -16.41 -3.96
CA VAL A 103 1.82 -17.30 -2.83
C VAL A 103 1.01 -16.67 -1.70
N GLU A 104 0.81 -15.35 -1.73
CA GLU A 104 0.01 -14.68 -0.73
C GLU A 104 -1.46 -14.56 -1.13
N ILE A 105 -1.81 -14.93 -2.33
CA ILE A 105 -3.15 -14.71 -2.85
C ILE A 105 -4.05 -15.88 -2.50
N SER A 106 -5.17 -15.58 -1.85
CA SER A 106 -6.12 -16.62 -1.50
C SER A 106 -7.34 -16.53 -2.39
N GLU A 107 -8.10 -17.61 -2.41
CA GLU A 107 -9.35 -17.60 -3.13
C GLU A 107 -10.40 -16.83 -2.37
N LYS A 108 -11.23 -16.13 -3.09
CA LYS A 108 -12.26 -15.35 -2.45
C LYS A 108 -13.57 -16.11 -2.39
#